data_d88ec9c69ca365433159d128789ab783
#
_entry.id   d88ec9c69ca365433159d128789ab783
#
_cell.length_a   1.000
_cell.length_b   1.000
_cell.length_c   1.000
_cell.angle_alpha   90.00
_cell.angle_beta   90.00
_cell.angle_gamma   90.00
#
_symmetry.space_group_name_H-M   'P 1'
#
loop_
_entity.id
_entity.type
_entity.pdbx_description
1 polymer ?
#
loop_
_entity_poly.entity_id
_entity_poly.type
_entity_poly.pdbx_seq_one_letter_code
_entity_poly.pdbx_strand_id
1 'polypeptide(L)'
;MYVQELEPVAGSLGLSALVAALPLVIVLVLLGGVRMKAHLAGLTGLLAAVLVAWLAYGMPLGQTLSSGAQGAVFGLFPILWIVVNALWVYRMTVRTRHFDILRRSFGRLSDDPRIQALVIAFCFGALLEALAGFGAPVAISAVMLVALGFEPVRAAVVALVANTAPVAFGAMGTPVVTLAQVTGLPLDSVASVVGRQTPLLALVVPLVLVWLVDGRRGLRETWVPALACGVAFAVAQFAASNYVSAQLADIGAALAGAGALVAVPRARVPAAESVRASVLTGVRSEELDEEDPPREVLRAYAPYALIVVIFSVAQIPPVKDWLARATQTFDWPFLNVAGPDGEPVGGNVFSWPVVSTGGTLVLLAGILTAAVIGVHARVAVREWLATVHELRFAILTVTSVLALAYVMNLSGQAATIGHFVAAAGAGLAFLSPVLGWFGVAVSGSDTSANALFGALQVTAARESGLSPELLAAANSSGGVLGKMISPQNLTIACAAVGLAGREGDLLRKVLPWSLGLLLVMCLIVVGQSTPVLGWMLP
;
A
#
# COMPACT_ATOMS: atom_id res chain seq x y z
N MET A 1 18.81 0.82 -32.17
CA MET A 1 18.23 -0.14 -31.24
C MET A 1 19.30 -0.44 -30.19
N TYR A 2 18.96 -0.37 -28.89
CA TYR A 2 19.81 -0.80 -27.80
C TYR A 2 19.40 -2.21 -27.38
N VAL A 3 20.33 -3.14 -27.29
CA VAL A 3 20.11 -4.52 -26.83
C VAL A 3 20.64 -4.63 -25.41
N GLN A 4 19.85 -5.17 -24.50
CA GLN A 4 20.25 -5.36 -23.11
C GLN A 4 21.34 -6.41 -22.97
N GLU A 5 22.41 -6.07 -22.27
CA GLU A 5 23.47 -7.01 -21.87
C GLU A 5 23.33 -7.36 -20.39
N LEU A 6 23.49 -8.65 -20.04
CA LEU A 6 23.42 -9.09 -18.65
C LEU A 6 24.78 -9.06 -17.94
N GLU A 7 25.87 -9.11 -18.69
CA GLU A 7 27.25 -9.18 -18.17
C GLU A 7 28.16 -8.05 -18.71
N PRO A 8 27.72 -6.78 -18.75
CA PRO A 8 28.49 -5.69 -19.38
C PRO A 8 29.77 -5.36 -18.64
N VAL A 9 29.92 -5.75 -17.36
CA VAL A 9 31.12 -5.43 -16.58
C VAL A 9 32.08 -6.65 -16.57
N ALA A 10 33.12 -6.56 -17.34
CA ALA A 10 34.18 -7.58 -17.46
C ALA A 10 33.66 -8.99 -17.81
N GLY A 11 32.51 -9.13 -18.47
CA GLY A 11 31.92 -10.43 -18.80
C GLY A 11 31.56 -11.28 -17.56
N SER A 12 31.29 -10.64 -16.43
CA SER A 12 30.99 -11.30 -15.16
C SER A 12 29.62 -10.89 -14.66
N LEU A 13 28.70 -11.86 -14.51
CA LEU A 13 27.39 -11.64 -13.96
C LEU A 13 27.43 -11.04 -12.53
N GLY A 14 28.34 -11.55 -11.69
CA GLY A 14 28.51 -11.08 -10.32
C GLY A 14 28.94 -9.61 -10.21
N LEU A 15 29.96 -9.21 -11.02
CA LEU A 15 30.42 -7.82 -11.06
C LEU A 15 29.34 -6.90 -11.65
N SER A 16 28.68 -7.34 -12.71
CA SER A 16 27.61 -6.61 -13.37
C SER A 16 26.42 -6.41 -12.41
N ALA A 17 26.04 -7.45 -11.66
CA ALA A 17 24.97 -7.37 -10.65
C ALA A 17 25.35 -6.41 -9.49
N LEU A 18 26.59 -6.39 -9.08
CA LEU A 18 27.08 -5.49 -8.04
C LEU A 18 27.02 -4.02 -8.48
N VAL A 19 27.43 -3.73 -9.72
CA VAL A 19 27.32 -2.39 -10.31
C VAL A 19 25.85 -2.01 -10.55
N ALA A 20 25.02 -2.93 -11.05
CA ALA A 20 23.59 -2.74 -11.24
C ALA A 20 22.85 -2.44 -9.93
N ALA A 21 23.30 -3.00 -8.81
CA ALA A 21 22.70 -2.79 -7.50
C ALA A 21 23.03 -1.42 -6.88
N LEU A 22 24.06 -0.71 -7.36
CA LEU A 22 24.50 0.57 -6.79
C LEU A 22 23.37 1.59 -6.64
N PRO A 23 22.47 1.84 -7.63
CA PRO A 23 21.37 2.78 -7.47
C PRO A 23 20.43 2.40 -6.32
N LEU A 24 20.10 1.12 -6.17
CA LEU A 24 19.26 0.60 -5.10
C LEU A 24 19.94 0.76 -3.74
N VAL A 25 21.21 0.36 -3.64
CA VAL A 25 22.01 0.47 -2.41
C VAL A 25 22.14 1.94 -1.99
N ILE A 26 22.38 2.86 -2.94
CA ILE A 26 22.45 4.30 -2.66
C ILE A 26 21.11 4.80 -2.08
N VAL A 27 19.96 4.48 -2.71
CA VAL A 27 18.65 4.86 -2.18
C VAL A 27 18.44 4.32 -0.77
N LEU A 28 18.73 3.04 -0.55
CA LEU A 28 18.53 2.38 0.74
C LEU A 28 19.44 2.95 1.83
N VAL A 29 20.71 3.21 1.54
CA VAL A 29 21.67 3.82 2.47
C VAL A 29 21.29 5.26 2.78
N LEU A 30 20.88 6.05 1.78
CA LEU A 30 20.46 7.44 2.00
C LEU A 30 19.18 7.54 2.83
N LEU A 31 18.22 6.64 2.62
CA LEU A 31 16.98 6.61 3.39
C LEU A 31 17.18 6.03 4.79
N GLY A 32 17.77 4.84 4.89
CA GLY A 32 17.88 4.08 6.14
C GLY A 32 19.07 4.49 7.01
N GLY A 33 20.24 4.71 6.40
CA GLY A 33 21.47 5.08 7.10
C GLY A 33 21.59 6.58 7.38
N VAL A 34 21.56 7.38 6.31
CA VAL A 34 21.73 8.85 6.39
C VAL A 34 20.46 9.57 6.82
N ARG A 35 19.29 8.93 6.70
CA ARG A 35 17.96 9.49 6.97
C ARG A 35 17.67 10.74 6.13
N MET A 36 18.12 10.72 4.88
CA MET A 36 17.88 11.79 3.92
C MET A 36 16.39 11.88 3.57
N LYS A 37 15.91 13.07 3.20
CA LYS A 37 14.54 13.25 2.71
C LYS A 37 14.29 12.38 1.48
N ALA A 38 13.16 11.67 1.42
CA ALA A 38 12.86 10.65 0.42
C ALA A 38 12.98 11.15 -1.04
N HIS A 39 12.53 12.38 -1.33
CA HIS A 39 12.66 12.96 -2.67
C HIS A 39 14.13 13.20 -3.08
N LEU A 40 15.01 13.55 -2.15
CA LEU A 40 16.44 13.73 -2.44
C LEU A 40 17.14 12.37 -2.64
N ALA A 41 16.81 11.39 -1.80
CA ALA A 41 17.32 10.03 -1.97
C ALA A 41 16.87 9.42 -3.32
N GLY A 42 15.61 9.61 -3.71
CA GLY A 42 15.08 9.18 -5.00
C GLY A 42 15.79 9.84 -6.19
N LEU A 43 16.01 11.16 -6.15
CA LEU A 43 16.75 11.88 -7.20
C LEU A 43 18.22 11.44 -7.28
N THR A 44 18.88 11.21 -6.14
CA THR A 44 20.26 10.73 -6.12
C THR A 44 20.36 9.31 -6.68
N GLY A 45 19.42 8.43 -6.32
CA GLY A 45 19.33 7.08 -6.88
C GLY A 45 19.05 7.10 -8.39
N LEU A 46 18.16 7.97 -8.85
CA LEU A 46 17.90 8.16 -10.29
C LEU A 46 19.17 8.60 -11.04
N LEU A 47 19.91 9.56 -10.49
CA LEU A 47 21.18 9.98 -11.07
C LEU A 47 22.17 8.80 -11.15
N ALA A 48 22.27 8.02 -10.08
CA ALA A 48 23.12 6.83 -10.06
C ALA A 48 22.67 5.80 -11.11
N ALA A 49 21.37 5.54 -11.25
CA ALA A 49 20.82 4.63 -12.26
C ALA A 49 21.14 5.09 -13.70
N VAL A 50 20.99 6.39 -13.96
CA VAL A 50 21.35 6.99 -15.25
C VAL A 50 22.83 6.82 -15.55
N LEU A 51 23.71 7.09 -14.58
CA LEU A 51 25.16 6.94 -14.75
C LEU A 51 25.55 5.47 -15.00
N VAL A 52 24.98 4.53 -14.24
CA VAL A 52 25.23 3.10 -14.45
C VAL A 52 24.71 2.63 -15.81
N ALA A 53 23.49 3.03 -16.21
CA ALA A 53 22.92 2.69 -17.51
C ALA A 53 23.78 3.21 -18.67
N TRP A 54 24.24 4.45 -18.58
CA TRP A 54 25.03 5.08 -19.63
C TRP A 54 26.47 4.56 -19.67
N LEU A 55 27.17 4.54 -18.53
CA LEU A 55 28.62 4.28 -18.46
C LEU A 55 28.97 2.79 -18.37
N ALA A 56 28.19 2.00 -17.64
CA ALA A 56 28.46 0.58 -17.43
C ALA A 56 27.69 -0.32 -18.42
N TYR A 57 26.45 0.02 -18.72
CA TYR A 57 25.59 -0.77 -19.63
C TYR A 57 25.62 -0.28 -21.08
N GLY A 58 26.29 0.83 -21.36
CA GLY A 58 26.44 1.35 -22.73
C GLY A 58 25.12 1.85 -23.36
N MET A 59 24.05 2.01 -22.58
CA MET A 59 22.78 2.54 -23.07
C MET A 59 22.95 3.99 -23.52
N PRO A 60 22.57 4.37 -24.77
CA PRO A 60 22.68 5.75 -25.22
C PRO A 60 22.00 6.73 -24.28
N LEU A 61 22.66 7.84 -23.94
CA LEU A 61 22.15 8.82 -22.97
C LEU A 61 20.74 9.31 -23.32
N GLY A 62 20.43 9.52 -24.60
CA GLY A 62 19.10 9.90 -25.06
C GLY A 62 18.02 8.88 -24.71
N GLN A 63 18.31 7.58 -24.87
CA GLN A 63 17.40 6.50 -24.50
C GLN A 63 17.30 6.36 -22.97
N THR A 64 18.41 6.52 -22.25
CA THR A 64 18.45 6.49 -20.79
C THR A 64 17.58 7.60 -20.18
N LEU A 65 17.72 8.83 -20.67
CA LEU A 65 16.90 9.97 -20.22
C LEU A 65 15.43 9.81 -20.61
N SER A 66 15.17 9.28 -21.81
CA SER A 66 13.80 8.98 -22.26
C SER A 66 13.13 7.92 -21.41
N SER A 67 13.88 6.87 -20.99
CA SER A 67 13.40 5.86 -20.04
C SER A 67 12.99 6.50 -18.70
N GLY A 68 13.82 7.38 -18.16
CA GLY A 68 13.52 8.12 -16.93
C GLY A 68 12.31 9.03 -17.07
N ALA A 69 12.18 9.72 -18.22
CA ALA A 69 11.02 10.56 -18.51
C ALA A 69 9.73 9.74 -18.58
N GLN A 70 9.76 8.56 -19.22
CA GLN A 70 8.63 7.64 -19.26
C GLN A 70 8.19 7.22 -17.87
N GLY A 71 9.13 6.81 -17.01
CA GLY A 71 8.85 6.43 -15.63
C GLY A 71 8.30 7.59 -14.80
N ALA A 72 8.81 8.82 -15.00
CA ALA A 72 8.30 10.01 -14.34
C ALA A 72 6.85 10.33 -14.76
N VAL A 73 6.56 10.27 -16.07
CA VAL A 73 5.19 10.48 -16.60
C VAL A 73 4.25 9.40 -16.08
N PHE A 74 4.69 8.15 -16.07
CA PHE A 74 3.92 7.06 -15.48
C PHE A 74 3.64 7.29 -13.98
N GLY A 75 4.60 7.82 -13.24
CA GLY A 75 4.42 8.21 -11.84
C GLY A 75 3.38 9.30 -11.65
N LEU A 76 3.34 10.29 -12.53
CA LEU A 76 2.33 11.36 -12.50
C LEU A 76 0.95 10.82 -12.89
N PHE A 77 0.89 10.03 -13.93
CA PHE A 77 -0.33 9.45 -14.46
C PHE A 77 -0.08 8.01 -14.95
N PRO A 78 -0.74 6.99 -14.40
CA PRO A 78 -1.96 7.05 -13.55
C PRO A 78 -1.72 7.10 -12.03
N ILE A 79 -0.50 6.88 -11.52
CA ILE A 79 -0.26 6.60 -10.10
C ILE A 79 -0.65 7.79 -9.19
N LEU A 80 0.01 8.93 -9.36
CA LEU A 80 -0.29 10.10 -8.51
C LEU A 80 -1.65 10.71 -8.80
N TRP A 81 -2.18 10.50 -9.99
CA TRP A 81 -3.55 10.89 -10.33
C TRP A 81 -4.59 10.22 -9.43
N ILE A 82 -4.42 8.92 -9.12
CA ILE A 82 -5.26 8.21 -8.15
C ILE A 82 -5.10 8.84 -6.76
N VAL A 83 -3.86 9.00 -6.30
CA VAL A 83 -3.53 9.49 -4.96
C VAL A 83 -4.05 10.89 -4.70
N VAL A 84 -3.83 11.82 -5.65
CA VAL A 84 -4.29 13.22 -5.53
C VAL A 84 -5.81 13.27 -5.41
N ASN A 85 -6.53 12.54 -6.26
CA ASN A 85 -7.99 12.58 -6.27
C ASN A 85 -8.58 11.88 -5.03
N ALA A 86 -8.00 10.78 -4.56
CA ALA A 86 -8.44 10.10 -3.35
C ALA A 86 -8.25 10.98 -2.10
N LEU A 87 -7.07 11.59 -1.95
CA LEU A 87 -6.80 12.51 -0.85
C LEU A 87 -7.67 13.77 -0.93
N TRP A 88 -7.97 14.27 -2.13
CA TRP A 88 -8.90 15.38 -2.32
C TRP A 88 -10.32 15.06 -1.81
N VAL A 89 -10.85 13.86 -2.14
CA VAL A 89 -12.14 13.40 -1.59
C VAL A 89 -12.10 13.41 -0.07
N TYR A 90 -11.06 12.81 0.53
CA TYR A 90 -10.86 12.81 1.98
C TYR A 90 -10.84 14.24 2.56
N ARG A 91 -10.06 15.17 1.99
CA ARG A 91 -9.96 16.56 2.47
C ARG A 91 -11.29 17.31 2.42
N MET A 92 -12.12 17.06 1.41
CA MET A 92 -13.46 17.63 1.35
C MET A 92 -14.33 17.16 2.54
N THR A 93 -14.25 15.89 2.92
CA THR A 93 -14.98 15.36 4.09
C THR A 93 -14.48 15.97 5.40
N VAL A 94 -13.16 16.15 5.55
CA VAL A 94 -12.56 16.83 6.71
C VAL A 94 -13.02 18.28 6.79
N ARG A 95 -12.97 19.01 5.68
CA ARG A 95 -13.37 20.42 5.64
C ARG A 95 -14.83 20.66 5.99
N THR A 96 -15.71 19.74 5.62
CA THR A 96 -17.16 19.83 5.88
C THR A 96 -17.57 19.19 7.20
N ARG A 97 -16.62 18.74 8.03
CA ARG A 97 -16.82 18.00 9.29
C ARG A 97 -17.58 16.66 9.15
N HIS A 98 -17.89 16.21 7.93
CA HIS A 98 -18.45 14.87 7.72
C HIS A 98 -17.49 13.77 8.17
N PHE A 99 -16.19 14.04 8.11
CA PHE A 99 -15.17 13.14 8.66
C PHE A 99 -15.31 12.95 10.18
N ASP A 100 -15.61 14.03 10.93
CA ASP A 100 -15.82 13.96 12.39
C ASP A 100 -17.08 13.14 12.71
N ILE A 101 -18.17 13.29 11.93
CA ILE A 101 -19.38 12.50 12.03
C ILE A 101 -19.08 11.02 11.77
N LEU A 102 -18.32 10.71 10.71
CA LEU A 102 -17.90 9.36 10.41
C LEU A 102 -17.10 8.76 11.58
N ARG A 103 -16.12 9.51 12.09
CA ARG A 103 -15.29 9.14 13.24
C ARG A 103 -16.14 8.81 14.48
N ARG A 104 -17.12 9.65 14.83
CA ARG A 104 -18.05 9.42 15.95
C ARG A 104 -18.90 8.18 15.71
N SER A 105 -19.41 8.01 14.49
CA SER A 105 -20.21 6.83 14.12
C SER A 105 -19.45 5.52 14.39
N PHE A 106 -18.17 5.44 14.00
CA PHE A 106 -17.34 4.28 14.31
C PHE A 106 -17.04 4.15 15.81
N GLY A 107 -16.76 5.24 16.51
CA GLY A 107 -16.43 5.23 17.95
C GLY A 107 -17.59 4.74 18.84
N ARG A 108 -18.85 4.80 18.36
CA ARG A 108 -20.06 4.36 19.08
C ARG A 108 -20.43 2.90 18.86
N LEU A 109 -19.74 2.17 17.99
CA LEU A 109 -20.10 0.78 17.68
C LEU A 109 -19.92 -0.17 18.85
N SER A 110 -19.07 0.15 19.83
CA SER A 110 -18.85 -0.67 21.02
C SER A 110 -18.36 0.17 22.20
N ASP A 111 -18.70 -0.27 23.42
CA ASP A 111 -18.21 0.30 24.67
C ASP A 111 -16.98 -0.47 25.24
N ASP A 112 -16.67 -1.66 24.71
CA ASP A 112 -15.51 -2.43 25.11
C ASP A 112 -14.25 -1.88 24.43
N PRO A 113 -13.20 -1.45 25.19
CA PRO A 113 -11.98 -0.87 24.62
C PRO A 113 -11.27 -1.80 23.62
N ARG A 114 -11.37 -3.11 23.80
CA ARG A 114 -10.75 -4.11 22.91
C ARG A 114 -11.45 -4.12 21.55
N ILE A 115 -12.78 -4.06 21.56
CA ILE A 115 -13.59 -3.97 20.34
C ILE A 115 -13.44 -2.58 19.71
N GLN A 116 -13.37 -1.50 20.50
CA GLN A 116 -13.09 -0.15 19.99
C GLN A 116 -11.75 -0.08 19.26
N ALA A 117 -10.71 -0.77 19.77
CA ALA A 117 -9.43 -0.85 19.07
C ALA A 117 -9.55 -1.53 17.70
N LEU A 118 -10.35 -2.61 17.58
CA LEU A 118 -10.62 -3.26 16.29
C LEU A 118 -11.41 -2.34 15.35
N VAL A 119 -12.46 -1.71 15.86
CA VAL A 119 -13.29 -0.81 15.05
C VAL A 119 -12.48 0.38 14.52
N ILE A 120 -11.67 1.00 15.38
CA ILE A 120 -10.98 2.25 15.06
C ILE A 120 -9.64 2.00 14.35
N ALA A 121 -8.78 1.16 14.92
CA ALA A 121 -7.46 0.99 14.33
C ALA A 121 -7.50 0.06 13.11
N PHE A 122 -8.30 -1.00 13.14
CA PHE A 122 -8.34 -1.97 12.05
C PHE A 122 -9.37 -1.60 10.99
N CYS A 123 -10.67 -1.51 11.32
CA CYS A 123 -11.70 -1.26 10.30
C CYS A 123 -11.67 0.19 9.79
N PHE A 124 -11.75 1.18 10.69
CA PHE A 124 -11.71 2.59 10.29
C PHE A 124 -10.34 2.99 9.73
N GLY A 125 -9.25 2.47 10.33
CA GLY A 125 -7.90 2.64 9.81
C GLY A 125 -7.74 2.12 8.38
N ALA A 126 -8.32 0.95 8.06
CA ALA A 126 -8.32 0.41 6.70
C ALA A 126 -9.16 1.26 5.73
N LEU A 127 -10.31 1.76 6.17
CA LEU A 127 -11.13 2.67 5.37
C LEU A 127 -10.39 3.98 5.05
N LEU A 128 -9.60 4.48 5.99
CA LEU A 128 -8.72 5.63 5.77
C LEU A 128 -7.55 5.30 4.84
N GLU A 129 -6.94 4.11 5.00
CA GLU A 129 -5.83 3.67 4.14
C GLU A 129 -6.28 3.57 2.68
N ALA A 130 -7.52 3.14 2.44
CA ALA A 130 -8.08 3.08 1.10
C ALA A 130 -8.09 4.43 0.36
N LEU A 131 -8.27 5.55 1.06
CA LEU A 131 -8.32 6.89 0.45
C LEU A 131 -7.07 7.74 0.71
N ALA A 132 -6.54 7.69 1.93
CA ALA A 132 -5.58 8.64 2.44
C ALA A 132 -4.32 7.97 3.01
N GLY A 133 -3.75 7.00 2.33
CA GLY A 133 -2.52 6.29 2.71
C GLY A 133 -1.45 7.23 3.32
N PHE A 134 -0.18 7.03 3.07
CA PHE A 134 0.93 7.92 3.47
C PHE A 134 1.05 8.21 4.98
N GLY A 135 0.56 7.29 5.84
CA GLY A 135 0.66 7.40 7.30
C GLY A 135 -0.49 8.14 7.98
N ALA A 136 -1.40 8.78 7.25
CA ALA A 136 -2.60 9.41 7.81
C ALA A 136 -3.47 8.44 8.63
N PRO A 137 -3.73 7.20 8.17
CA PRO A 137 -4.50 6.21 8.92
C PRO A 137 -3.90 5.91 10.30
N VAL A 138 -2.59 5.74 10.38
CA VAL A 138 -1.88 5.49 11.64
C VAL A 138 -2.01 6.67 12.60
N ALA A 139 -1.78 7.89 12.11
CA ALA A 139 -1.90 9.09 12.92
C ALA A 139 -3.31 9.27 13.49
N ILE A 140 -4.32 9.20 12.63
CA ILE A 140 -5.72 9.44 12.99
C ILE A 140 -6.22 8.35 13.95
N SER A 141 -5.95 7.08 13.64
CA SER A 141 -6.35 5.96 14.51
C SER A 141 -5.69 6.04 15.88
N ALA A 142 -4.40 6.40 15.95
CA ALA A 142 -3.69 6.57 17.21
C ALA A 142 -4.26 7.72 18.05
N VAL A 143 -4.53 8.88 17.44
CA VAL A 143 -5.18 10.02 18.11
C VAL A 143 -6.57 9.65 18.62
N MET A 144 -7.37 8.94 17.82
CA MET A 144 -8.70 8.48 18.24
C MET A 144 -8.65 7.53 19.43
N LEU A 145 -7.70 6.59 19.44
CA LEU A 145 -7.51 5.69 20.57
C LEU A 145 -7.09 6.46 21.84
N VAL A 146 -6.20 7.45 21.73
CA VAL A 146 -5.84 8.32 22.85
C VAL A 146 -7.06 9.11 23.35
N ALA A 147 -7.89 9.64 22.46
CA ALA A 147 -9.13 10.35 22.83
C ALA A 147 -10.15 9.42 23.53
N LEU A 148 -10.09 8.11 23.33
CA LEU A 148 -10.87 7.11 24.06
C LEU A 148 -10.25 6.73 25.41
N GLY A 149 -9.06 7.27 25.75
CA GLY A 149 -8.36 7.02 27.01
C GLY A 149 -7.28 5.95 26.95
N PHE A 150 -6.88 5.47 25.77
CA PHE A 150 -5.73 4.57 25.65
C PHE A 150 -4.42 5.27 26.01
N GLU A 151 -3.48 4.55 26.60
CA GLU A 151 -2.12 5.01 26.80
C GLU A 151 -1.46 5.33 25.43
N PRO A 152 -0.81 6.50 25.27
CA PRO A 152 -0.28 6.95 23.99
C PRO A 152 0.62 5.95 23.24
N VAL A 153 1.52 5.26 23.97
CA VAL A 153 2.41 4.26 23.36
C VAL A 153 1.61 3.07 22.86
N ARG A 154 0.62 2.60 23.65
CA ARG A 154 -0.26 1.47 23.26
C ARG A 154 -1.10 1.84 22.04
N ALA A 155 -1.69 3.04 22.02
CA ALA A 155 -2.47 3.54 20.90
C ALA A 155 -1.64 3.57 19.60
N ALA A 156 -0.41 4.07 19.66
CA ALA A 156 0.50 4.11 18.52
C ALA A 156 0.88 2.70 18.03
N VAL A 157 1.22 1.77 18.93
CA VAL A 157 1.55 0.37 18.59
C VAL A 157 0.36 -0.32 17.93
N VAL A 158 -0.84 -0.19 18.51
CA VAL A 158 -2.08 -0.78 17.95
C VAL A 158 -2.36 -0.23 16.56
N ALA A 159 -2.25 1.09 16.35
CA ALA A 159 -2.46 1.70 15.05
C ALA A 159 -1.44 1.25 13.99
N LEU A 160 -0.15 1.14 14.36
CA LEU A 160 0.92 0.66 13.47
C LEU A 160 0.70 -0.80 13.04
N VAL A 161 0.35 -1.69 13.98
CA VAL A 161 0.11 -3.10 13.67
C VAL A 161 -1.18 -3.27 12.87
N ALA A 162 -2.25 -2.56 13.22
CA ALA A 162 -3.53 -2.62 12.50
C ALA A 162 -3.40 -2.21 11.03
N ASN A 163 -2.54 -1.23 10.76
CA ASN A 163 -2.36 -0.69 9.40
C ASN A 163 -1.72 -1.69 8.43
N THR A 164 -1.16 -2.81 8.87
CA THR A 164 -0.50 -3.77 7.98
C THR A 164 -1.44 -4.48 7.01
N ALA A 165 -2.65 -4.79 7.43
CA ALA A 165 -3.60 -5.56 6.62
C ALA A 165 -4.06 -4.82 5.33
N PRO A 166 -4.35 -3.50 5.35
CA PRO A 166 -4.84 -2.79 4.16
C PRO A 166 -3.73 -2.23 3.26
N VAL A 167 -2.45 -2.20 3.66
CA VAL A 167 -1.40 -1.44 2.96
C VAL A 167 -1.24 -1.79 1.49
N ALA A 168 -1.32 -3.07 1.11
CA ALA A 168 -1.13 -3.50 -0.28
C ALA A 168 -2.18 -2.91 -1.23
N PHE A 169 -3.40 -2.71 -0.74
CA PHE A 169 -4.52 -2.11 -1.49
C PHE A 169 -4.79 -0.66 -1.09
N GLY A 170 -3.91 -0.06 -0.27
CA GLY A 170 -4.03 1.32 0.18
C GLY A 170 -3.97 2.33 -0.97
N ALA A 171 -4.48 3.55 -0.72
CA ALA A 171 -4.62 4.62 -1.70
C ALA A 171 -5.20 4.10 -3.04
N MET A 172 -6.35 3.43 -2.97
CA MET A 172 -7.08 2.84 -4.12
C MET A 172 -6.24 1.81 -4.90
N GLY A 173 -5.49 0.95 -4.19
CA GLY A 173 -4.69 -0.12 -4.79
C GLY A 173 -3.42 0.35 -5.50
N THR A 174 -2.97 1.57 -5.22
CA THR A 174 -1.77 2.15 -5.86
C THR A 174 -0.54 1.24 -5.80
N PRO A 175 -0.20 0.55 -4.69
CA PRO A 175 0.96 -0.36 -4.65
C PRO A 175 0.85 -1.50 -5.66
N VAL A 176 -0.30 -2.16 -5.75
CA VAL A 176 -0.54 -3.28 -6.68
C VAL A 176 -0.57 -2.80 -8.12
N VAL A 177 -1.19 -1.64 -8.40
CA VAL A 177 -1.20 -1.02 -9.73
C VAL A 177 0.22 -0.71 -10.18
N THR A 178 1.04 -0.13 -9.30
CA THR A 178 2.46 0.15 -9.61
C THR A 178 3.22 -1.14 -9.89
N LEU A 179 3.03 -2.17 -9.05
CA LEU A 179 3.68 -3.46 -9.22
C LEU A 179 3.36 -4.10 -10.58
N ALA A 180 2.08 -4.15 -10.95
CA ALA A 180 1.64 -4.68 -12.23
C ALA A 180 2.32 -3.96 -13.41
N GLN A 181 2.40 -2.66 -13.34
CA GLN A 181 2.97 -1.85 -14.42
C GLN A 181 4.49 -2.00 -14.57
N VAL A 182 5.25 -1.95 -13.46
CA VAL A 182 6.72 -2.07 -13.55
C VAL A 182 7.18 -3.48 -13.90
N THR A 183 6.31 -4.48 -13.68
CA THR A 183 6.58 -5.89 -14.00
C THR A 183 6.06 -6.30 -15.37
N GLY A 184 5.15 -5.54 -15.96
CA GLY A 184 4.42 -5.91 -17.18
C GLY A 184 3.42 -7.07 -16.98
N LEU A 185 3.14 -7.46 -15.73
CA LEU A 185 2.15 -8.49 -15.42
C LEU A 185 0.72 -7.89 -15.46
N PRO A 186 -0.30 -8.68 -15.82
CA PRO A 186 -1.69 -8.23 -15.77
C PRO A 186 -2.09 -7.82 -14.36
N LEU A 187 -2.75 -6.65 -14.22
CA LEU A 187 -3.18 -6.13 -12.92
C LEU A 187 -4.06 -7.12 -12.16
N ASP A 188 -5.01 -7.74 -12.87
CA ASP A 188 -5.94 -8.70 -12.26
C ASP A 188 -5.21 -9.92 -11.70
N SER A 189 -4.15 -10.41 -12.38
CA SER A 189 -3.32 -11.53 -11.91
C SER A 189 -2.54 -11.15 -10.65
N VAL A 190 -1.85 -10.01 -10.67
CA VAL A 190 -1.08 -9.52 -9.50
C VAL A 190 -2.00 -9.26 -8.31
N ALA A 191 -3.13 -8.56 -8.54
CA ALA A 191 -4.11 -8.26 -7.50
C ALA A 191 -4.72 -9.53 -6.89
N SER A 192 -4.97 -10.56 -7.71
CA SER A 192 -5.53 -11.82 -7.23
C SER A 192 -4.56 -12.57 -6.32
N VAL A 193 -3.26 -12.62 -6.64
CA VAL A 193 -2.26 -13.29 -5.79
C VAL A 193 -2.02 -12.52 -4.50
N VAL A 194 -1.87 -11.19 -4.55
CA VAL A 194 -1.79 -10.33 -3.35
C VAL A 194 -3.03 -10.53 -2.49
N GLY A 195 -4.23 -10.56 -3.12
CA GLY A 195 -5.51 -10.78 -2.45
C GLY A 195 -5.77 -12.22 -2.00
N ARG A 196 -4.81 -13.13 -2.16
CA ARG A 196 -4.78 -14.48 -1.58
C ARG A 196 -3.73 -14.60 -0.48
N GLN A 197 -2.81 -13.66 -0.39
CA GLN A 197 -1.76 -13.58 0.62
C GLN A 197 -2.16 -12.68 1.78
N THR A 198 -2.53 -11.43 1.52
CA THR A 198 -2.83 -10.43 2.57
C THR A 198 -4.07 -10.75 3.41
N PRO A 199 -5.16 -11.38 2.90
CA PRO A 199 -6.29 -11.78 3.75
C PRO A 199 -5.91 -12.78 4.85
N LEU A 200 -4.88 -13.60 4.64
CA LEU A 200 -4.39 -14.51 5.67
C LEU A 200 -3.77 -13.74 6.85
N LEU A 201 -3.12 -12.60 6.59
CA LEU A 201 -2.67 -11.68 7.65
C LEU A 201 -3.87 -11.00 8.32
N ALA A 202 -4.87 -10.59 7.55
CA ALA A 202 -6.08 -9.95 8.08
C ALA A 202 -6.88 -10.85 9.03
N LEU A 203 -6.78 -12.18 8.91
CA LEU A 203 -7.34 -13.13 9.88
C LEU A 203 -6.63 -13.04 11.24
N VAL A 204 -5.32 -12.85 11.24
CA VAL A 204 -4.48 -12.90 12.43
C VAL A 204 -4.39 -11.54 13.13
N VAL A 205 -4.34 -10.45 12.36
CA VAL A 205 -4.12 -9.09 12.90
C VAL A 205 -5.15 -8.71 13.98
N PRO A 206 -6.47 -8.90 13.84
CA PRO A 206 -7.43 -8.58 14.90
C PRO A 206 -7.16 -9.32 16.22
N LEU A 207 -6.72 -10.58 16.16
CA LEU A 207 -6.34 -11.35 17.34
C LEU A 207 -5.09 -10.78 18.01
N VAL A 208 -4.10 -10.35 17.20
CA VAL A 208 -2.91 -9.65 17.70
C VAL A 208 -3.30 -8.32 18.35
N LEU A 209 -4.24 -7.57 17.78
CA LEU A 209 -4.68 -6.28 18.35
C LEU A 209 -5.33 -6.45 19.71
N VAL A 210 -6.25 -7.41 19.90
CA VAL A 210 -6.85 -7.65 21.21
C VAL A 210 -5.81 -8.13 22.23
N TRP A 211 -4.80 -8.87 21.79
CA TRP A 211 -3.65 -9.23 22.66
C TRP A 211 -2.85 -7.98 23.05
N LEU A 212 -2.54 -7.07 22.13
CA LEU A 212 -1.81 -5.83 22.40
C LEU A 212 -2.56 -4.92 23.38
N VAL A 213 -3.89 -4.94 23.32
CA VAL A 213 -4.75 -4.12 24.19
C VAL A 213 -4.85 -4.67 25.61
N ASP A 214 -5.13 -5.99 25.78
CA ASP A 214 -5.45 -6.58 27.08
C ASP A 214 -4.77 -7.95 27.30
N GLY A 215 -3.71 -8.27 26.57
CA GLY A 215 -2.92 -9.49 26.74
C GLY A 215 -3.74 -10.77 26.53
N ARG A 216 -3.38 -11.81 27.33
CA ARG A 216 -4.05 -13.13 27.28
C ARG A 216 -5.53 -13.06 27.65
N ARG A 217 -5.91 -12.14 28.53
CA ARG A 217 -7.30 -11.92 28.91
C ARG A 217 -8.11 -11.42 27.73
N GLY A 218 -7.62 -10.39 27.02
CA GLY A 218 -8.25 -9.86 25.82
C GLY A 218 -8.51 -10.95 24.79
N LEU A 219 -7.48 -11.74 24.47
CA LEU A 219 -7.62 -12.84 23.51
C LEU A 219 -8.65 -13.88 23.95
N ARG A 220 -8.64 -14.29 25.25
CA ARG A 220 -9.57 -15.30 25.76
C ARG A 220 -11.03 -14.83 25.74
N GLU A 221 -11.28 -13.56 26.05
CA GLU A 221 -12.63 -13.01 26.19
C GLU A 221 -13.22 -12.49 24.89
N THR A 222 -12.38 -12.00 23.94
CA THR A 222 -12.83 -11.34 22.70
C THR A 222 -12.34 -12.01 21.42
N TRP A 223 -11.85 -13.28 21.48
CA TRP A 223 -11.40 -13.98 20.27
C TRP A 223 -12.51 -14.16 19.23
N VAL A 224 -13.77 -14.35 19.65
CA VAL A 224 -14.90 -14.56 18.74
C VAL A 224 -15.17 -13.30 17.90
N PRO A 225 -15.40 -12.09 18.48
CA PRO A 225 -15.54 -10.89 17.69
C PRO A 225 -14.28 -10.53 16.89
N ALA A 226 -13.08 -10.76 17.43
CA ALA A 226 -11.83 -10.52 16.71
C ALA A 226 -11.70 -11.42 15.47
N LEU A 227 -11.98 -12.72 15.62
CA LEU A 227 -11.96 -13.67 14.52
C LEU A 227 -13.08 -13.38 13.51
N ALA A 228 -14.30 -13.05 13.96
CA ALA A 228 -15.40 -12.69 13.07
C ALA A 228 -15.04 -11.45 12.22
N CYS A 229 -14.43 -10.43 12.83
CA CYS A 229 -13.92 -9.26 12.14
C CYS A 229 -12.85 -9.65 11.11
N GLY A 230 -11.85 -10.45 11.51
CA GLY A 230 -10.77 -10.90 10.64
C GLY A 230 -11.28 -11.72 9.46
N VAL A 231 -12.20 -12.66 9.68
CA VAL A 231 -12.82 -13.48 8.62
C VAL A 231 -13.62 -12.62 7.66
N ALA A 232 -14.49 -11.74 8.15
CA ALA A 232 -15.29 -10.87 7.31
C ALA A 232 -14.41 -9.93 6.45
N PHE A 233 -13.38 -9.35 7.07
CA PHE A 233 -12.39 -8.52 6.37
C PHE A 233 -11.66 -9.33 5.30
N ALA A 234 -11.11 -10.49 5.65
CA ALA A 234 -10.35 -11.35 4.76
C ALA A 234 -11.18 -11.83 3.56
N VAL A 235 -12.42 -12.28 3.80
CA VAL A 235 -13.33 -12.73 2.73
C VAL A 235 -13.69 -11.58 1.80
N ALA A 236 -13.99 -10.40 2.34
CA ALA A 236 -14.33 -9.23 1.52
C ALA A 236 -13.12 -8.71 0.72
N GLN A 237 -11.93 -8.67 1.33
CA GLN A 237 -10.69 -8.28 0.64
C GLN A 237 -10.36 -9.25 -0.49
N PHE A 238 -10.46 -10.57 -0.22
CA PHE A 238 -10.29 -11.61 -1.23
C PHE A 238 -11.32 -11.47 -2.36
N ALA A 239 -12.60 -11.35 -2.03
CA ALA A 239 -13.66 -11.25 -3.02
C ALA A 239 -13.50 -10.01 -3.90
N ALA A 240 -13.21 -8.86 -3.30
CA ALA A 240 -13.02 -7.62 -4.05
C ALA A 240 -11.78 -7.69 -4.96
N SER A 241 -10.64 -8.13 -4.46
CA SER A 241 -9.37 -8.18 -5.22
C SER A 241 -9.35 -9.24 -6.32
N ASN A 242 -10.09 -10.34 -6.17
CA ASN A 242 -10.11 -11.42 -7.14
C ASN A 242 -11.27 -11.35 -8.17
N TYR A 243 -12.39 -10.71 -7.81
CA TYR A 243 -13.61 -10.77 -8.65
C TYR A 243 -14.22 -9.40 -8.97
N VAL A 244 -13.77 -8.33 -8.33
CA VAL A 244 -14.36 -7.00 -8.54
C VAL A 244 -13.27 -6.01 -8.97
N SER A 245 -12.44 -5.53 -8.05
CA SER A 245 -11.42 -4.51 -8.32
C SER A 245 -10.44 -4.41 -7.15
N ALA A 246 -9.14 -4.34 -7.44
CA ALA A 246 -8.09 -4.06 -6.45
C ALA A 246 -8.36 -2.76 -5.66
N GLN A 247 -8.94 -1.76 -6.33
CA GLN A 247 -9.21 -0.44 -5.76
C GLN A 247 -10.30 -0.48 -4.66
N LEU A 248 -11.20 -1.45 -4.71
CA LEU A 248 -12.29 -1.61 -3.73
C LEU A 248 -11.94 -2.57 -2.58
N ALA A 249 -10.81 -3.26 -2.65
CA ALA A 249 -10.46 -4.34 -1.73
C ALA A 249 -10.54 -3.88 -0.26
N ASP A 250 -9.93 -2.75 0.09
CA ASP A 250 -9.90 -2.27 1.47
C ASP A 250 -11.19 -1.61 1.93
N ILE A 251 -11.91 -0.92 1.02
CA ILE A 251 -13.20 -0.31 1.36
C ILE A 251 -14.20 -1.42 1.72
N GLY A 252 -14.32 -2.44 0.86
CA GLY A 252 -15.19 -3.59 1.10
C GLY A 252 -14.81 -4.35 2.38
N ALA A 253 -13.52 -4.61 2.56
CA ALA A 253 -12.99 -5.31 3.71
C ALA A 253 -13.24 -4.56 5.03
N ALA A 254 -12.98 -3.25 5.06
CA ALA A 254 -13.19 -2.40 6.23
C ALA A 254 -14.65 -2.37 6.67
N LEU A 255 -15.56 -2.19 5.72
CA LEU A 255 -17.01 -2.15 5.98
C LEU A 255 -17.53 -3.54 6.42
N ALA A 256 -17.08 -4.62 5.78
CA ALA A 256 -17.45 -5.98 6.16
C ALA A 256 -16.94 -6.33 7.57
N GLY A 257 -15.69 -5.99 7.90
CA GLY A 257 -15.12 -6.19 9.23
C GLY A 257 -15.88 -5.42 10.32
N ALA A 258 -16.20 -4.14 10.06
CA ALA A 258 -17.01 -3.33 10.98
C ALA A 258 -18.43 -3.90 11.13
N GLY A 259 -19.05 -4.31 10.03
CA GLY A 259 -20.38 -4.96 10.06
C GLY A 259 -20.40 -6.26 10.87
N ALA A 260 -19.34 -7.08 10.76
CA ALA A 260 -19.20 -8.30 11.55
C ALA A 260 -19.11 -8.01 13.06
N LEU A 261 -18.38 -6.97 13.46
CA LEU A 261 -18.29 -6.55 14.87
C LEU A 261 -19.64 -6.09 15.42
N VAL A 262 -20.45 -5.43 14.60
CA VAL A 262 -21.83 -5.02 14.98
C VAL A 262 -22.75 -6.23 15.07
N ALA A 263 -22.60 -7.22 14.20
CA ALA A 263 -23.45 -8.40 14.12
C ALA A 263 -23.18 -9.43 15.25
N VAL A 264 -21.98 -9.41 15.87
CA VAL A 264 -21.67 -10.30 17.00
C VAL A 264 -22.51 -9.90 18.22
N PRO A 265 -23.27 -10.85 18.83
CA PRO A 265 -24.12 -10.55 19.99
C PRO A 265 -23.31 -9.99 21.16
N ARG A 266 -23.75 -8.85 21.71
CA ARG A 266 -23.14 -8.18 22.88
C ARG A 266 -23.10 -9.09 24.13
N ALA A 267 -23.99 -10.06 24.24
CA ALA A 267 -24.04 -11.03 25.33
C ALA A 267 -22.78 -11.94 25.43
N ARG A 268 -21.94 -11.97 24.40
CA ARG A 268 -20.68 -12.72 24.39
C ARG A 268 -19.45 -11.89 24.78
N VAL A 269 -19.64 -10.59 25.06
CA VAL A 269 -18.56 -9.69 25.49
C VAL A 269 -18.76 -9.41 26.98
N PRO A 270 -17.80 -9.73 27.86
CA PRO A 270 -17.91 -9.48 29.31
C PRO A 270 -18.09 -7.99 29.62
N ALA A 271 -18.64 -7.69 30.81
CA ALA A 271 -18.93 -6.33 31.25
C ALA A 271 -17.74 -5.37 31.09
N ALA A 272 -17.96 -4.30 30.34
CA ALA A 272 -16.92 -3.36 29.91
C ALA A 272 -16.23 -2.60 31.06
N GLU A 273 -16.87 -2.46 32.24
CA GLU A 273 -16.35 -1.65 33.37
C GLU A 273 -15.03 -2.16 33.94
N SER A 274 -14.90 -3.47 34.17
CA SER A 274 -13.65 -4.05 34.72
C SER A 274 -12.47 -3.97 33.74
N VAL A 275 -12.77 -3.94 32.42
CA VAL A 275 -11.77 -3.84 31.36
C VAL A 275 -11.36 -2.39 31.16
N ARG A 276 -12.30 -1.43 31.22
CA ARG A 276 -11.99 0.00 31.14
C ARG A 276 -10.98 0.42 32.18
N ALA A 277 -11.16 0.01 33.43
CA ALA A 277 -10.24 0.34 34.53
C ALA A 277 -8.83 -0.24 34.35
N SER A 278 -8.67 -1.34 33.61
CA SER A 278 -7.37 -1.98 33.38
C SER A 278 -6.66 -1.54 32.10
N VAL A 279 -7.41 -1.08 31.10
CA VAL A 279 -6.91 -0.76 29.74
C VAL A 279 -6.78 0.74 29.51
N LEU A 280 -7.73 1.52 30.05
CA LEU A 280 -7.78 2.97 29.85
C LEU A 280 -7.11 3.69 31.02
N THR A 281 -6.13 4.54 30.70
CA THR A 281 -5.40 5.36 31.70
C THR A 281 -5.74 6.84 31.59
N GLY A 282 -6.39 7.24 30.49
CA GLY A 282 -6.78 8.61 30.19
C GLY A 282 -8.28 8.90 30.37
N VAL A 283 -8.63 10.16 30.30
CA VAL A 283 -10.04 10.64 30.32
C VAL A 283 -10.60 10.58 28.89
N ARG A 284 -11.79 10.02 28.73
CA ARG A 284 -12.52 10.01 27.45
C ARG A 284 -12.90 11.44 27.05
N SER A 285 -12.73 11.78 25.79
CA SER A 285 -13.15 13.09 25.26
C SER A 285 -14.66 13.14 25.08
N GLU A 286 -15.31 14.21 25.61
CA GLU A 286 -16.75 14.44 25.49
C GLU A 286 -17.23 14.65 24.04
N GLU A 287 -16.32 15.05 23.12
CA GLU A 287 -16.64 15.25 21.70
C GLU A 287 -17.16 13.99 20.99
N LEU A 288 -16.88 12.81 21.54
CA LEU A 288 -17.32 11.53 20.96
C LEU A 288 -18.80 11.19 21.30
N ASP A 289 -19.40 11.91 22.23
CA ASP A 289 -20.74 11.65 22.71
C ASP A 289 -21.84 12.52 22.03
N GLU A 290 -21.45 13.45 21.14
CA GLU A 290 -22.40 14.26 20.35
C GLU A 290 -23.24 13.39 19.42
N GLU A 291 -24.58 13.53 19.47
CA GLU A 291 -25.50 12.85 18.56
C GLU A 291 -25.61 13.57 17.23
N ASP A 292 -25.25 12.87 16.16
CA ASP A 292 -25.37 13.38 14.80
C ASP A 292 -26.73 13.00 14.17
N PRO A 293 -27.39 13.93 13.45
CA PRO A 293 -28.62 13.61 12.73
C PRO A 293 -28.40 12.46 11.72
N PRO A 294 -29.33 11.48 11.61
CA PRO A 294 -29.17 10.34 10.70
C PRO A 294 -28.87 10.73 9.24
N ARG A 295 -29.40 11.88 8.80
CA ARG A 295 -29.13 12.41 7.46
C ARG A 295 -27.66 12.82 7.26
N GLU A 296 -27.05 13.43 8.28
CA GLU A 296 -25.65 13.83 8.22
C GLU A 296 -24.72 12.61 8.33
N VAL A 297 -25.10 11.60 9.12
CA VAL A 297 -24.40 10.31 9.14
C VAL A 297 -24.44 9.67 7.75
N LEU A 298 -25.60 9.62 7.09
CA LEU A 298 -25.69 9.08 5.72
C LEU A 298 -24.81 9.86 4.73
N ARG A 299 -24.77 11.20 4.85
CA ARG A 299 -23.89 12.04 4.03
C ARG A 299 -22.41 11.79 4.28
N ALA A 300 -22.04 11.49 5.52
CA ALA A 300 -20.66 11.16 5.87
C ALA A 300 -20.16 9.85 5.23
N TYR A 301 -21.07 8.88 5.01
CA TYR A 301 -20.76 7.64 4.29
C TYR A 301 -20.84 7.77 2.76
N ALA A 302 -21.49 8.81 2.24
CA ALA A 302 -21.74 8.98 0.81
C ALA A 302 -20.48 8.93 -0.07
N PRO A 303 -19.32 9.51 0.29
CA PRO A 303 -18.09 9.42 -0.52
C PRO A 303 -17.68 7.98 -0.80
N TYR A 304 -17.71 7.13 0.23
CA TYR A 304 -17.34 5.72 0.11
C TYR A 304 -18.36 4.94 -0.72
N ALA A 305 -19.64 5.19 -0.49
CA ALA A 305 -20.73 4.58 -1.26
C ALA A 305 -20.62 4.94 -2.76
N LEU A 306 -20.36 6.22 -3.08
CA LEU A 306 -20.16 6.68 -4.46
C LEU A 306 -18.95 6.02 -5.12
N ILE A 307 -17.83 5.91 -4.42
CA ILE A 307 -16.64 5.20 -4.93
C ILE A 307 -17.00 3.74 -5.21
N VAL A 308 -17.63 3.03 -4.27
CA VAL A 308 -18.02 1.63 -4.47
C VAL A 308 -18.94 1.49 -5.69
N VAL A 309 -19.96 2.33 -5.82
CA VAL A 309 -20.89 2.27 -6.95
C VAL A 309 -20.18 2.54 -8.27
N ILE A 310 -19.37 3.61 -8.37
CA ILE A 310 -18.68 3.98 -9.61
C ILE A 310 -17.70 2.88 -10.05
N PHE A 311 -16.89 2.36 -9.12
CA PHE A 311 -15.94 1.29 -9.44
C PHE A 311 -16.65 -0.02 -9.78
N SER A 312 -17.73 -0.38 -9.09
CA SER A 312 -18.52 -1.58 -9.42
C SER A 312 -19.17 -1.46 -10.81
N VAL A 313 -19.73 -0.30 -11.13
CA VAL A 313 -20.30 -0.03 -12.47
C VAL A 313 -19.21 -0.10 -13.54
N ALA A 314 -18.02 0.45 -13.27
CA ALA A 314 -16.89 0.42 -14.21
C ALA A 314 -16.37 -1.01 -14.49
N GLN A 315 -16.64 -1.99 -13.63
CA GLN A 315 -16.27 -3.39 -13.85
C GLN A 315 -17.33 -4.19 -14.65
N ILE A 316 -18.51 -3.64 -14.89
CA ILE A 316 -19.52 -4.30 -15.72
C ILE A 316 -18.97 -4.41 -17.16
N PRO A 317 -18.92 -5.62 -17.79
CA PRO A 317 -18.19 -5.84 -19.04
C PRO A 317 -18.47 -4.79 -20.14
N PRO A 318 -19.72 -4.43 -20.51
CA PRO A 318 -19.96 -3.40 -21.51
C PRO A 318 -19.40 -2.02 -21.16
N VAL A 319 -19.40 -1.67 -19.86
CA VAL A 319 -18.86 -0.39 -19.38
C VAL A 319 -17.34 -0.42 -19.37
N LYS A 320 -16.73 -1.52 -18.89
CA LYS A 320 -15.28 -1.75 -18.90
C LYS A 320 -14.73 -1.64 -20.32
N ASP A 321 -15.37 -2.30 -21.28
CA ASP A 321 -14.96 -2.28 -22.68
C ASP A 321 -15.11 -0.88 -23.30
N TRP A 322 -16.19 -0.16 -22.97
CA TRP A 322 -16.40 1.21 -23.42
C TRP A 322 -15.33 2.17 -22.87
N LEU A 323 -15.01 2.07 -21.57
CA LEU A 323 -13.95 2.87 -20.93
C LEU A 323 -12.58 2.54 -21.54
N ALA A 324 -12.30 1.27 -21.85
CA ALA A 324 -11.05 0.81 -22.41
C ALA A 324 -10.79 1.37 -23.82
N ARG A 325 -11.84 1.63 -24.62
CA ARG A 325 -11.71 2.24 -25.96
C ARG A 325 -11.06 3.63 -25.98
N ALA A 326 -11.13 4.34 -24.86
CA ALA A 326 -10.48 5.64 -24.68
C ALA A 326 -8.98 5.54 -24.33
N THR A 327 -8.45 4.33 -24.13
CA THR A 327 -7.03 4.10 -23.87
C THR A 327 -6.23 4.30 -25.15
N GLN A 328 -5.25 5.19 -25.09
CA GLN A 328 -4.32 5.43 -26.18
C GLN A 328 -3.02 4.68 -25.92
N THR A 329 -2.53 3.97 -26.94
CA THR A 329 -1.22 3.30 -26.91
C THR A 329 -0.34 3.88 -27.99
N PHE A 330 0.90 4.20 -27.68
CA PHE A 330 1.87 4.74 -28.63
C PHE A 330 3.28 4.33 -28.25
N ASP A 331 4.17 4.26 -29.24
CA ASP A 331 5.60 4.06 -29.00
C ASP A 331 6.16 5.27 -28.28
N TRP A 332 6.86 5.01 -27.15
CA TRP A 332 7.44 6.12 -26.37
C TRP A 332 8.59 6.77 -27.15
N PRO A 333 8.63 8.10 -27.25
CA PRO A 333 9.62 8.80 -28.05
C PRO A 333 11.06 8.46 -27.65
N PHE A 334 11.93 8.30 -28.65
CA PHE A 334 13.37 8.02 -28.50
C PHE A 334 13.70 6.71 -27.77
N LEU A 335 12.76 5.81 -27.52
CA LEU A 335 12.98 4.48 -26.99
C LEU A 335 12.96 3.45 -28.13
N ASN A 336 14.01 2.61 -28.16
CA ASN A 336 14.11 1.44 -29.03
C ASN A 336 15.03 0.43 -28.34
N VAL A 337 14.47 -0.32 -27.40
CA VAL A 337 15.18 -1.25 -26.54
C VAL A 337 14.72 -2.68 -26.86
N ALA A 338 15.69 -3.58 -26.99
CA ALA A 338 15.45 -5.02 -27.11
C ALA A 338 16.01 -5.75 -25.88
N GLY A 339 15.41 -6.87 -25.54
CA GLY A 339 15.90 -7.79 -24.52
C GLY A 339 17.21 -8.49 -24.95
N PRO A 340 17.81 -9.31 -24.08
CA PRO A 340 19.00 -10.10 -24.43
C PRO A 340 18.77 -11.08 -25.59
N ASP A 341 17.53 -11.46 -25.83
CA ASP A 341 17.05 -12.30 -26.95
C ASP A 341 16.92 -11.53 -28.28
N GLY A 342 17.10 -10.21 -28.26
CA GLY A 342 16.92 -9.33 -29.41
C GLY A 342 15.47 -8.92 -29.70
N GLU A 343 14.50 -9.41 -28.92
CA GLU A 343 13.09 -9.06 -29.08
C GLU A 343 12.79 -7.70 -28.43
N PRO A 344 11.90 -6.86 -29.02
CA PRO A 344 11.53 -5.57 -28.44
C PRO A 344 10.90 -5.73 -27.05
N VAL A 345 11.38 -4.98 -26.07
CA VAL A 345 10.80 -4.99 -24.72
C VAL A 345 9.47 -4.24 -24.69
N GLY A 346 8.50 -4.73 -23.91
CA GLY A 346 7.19 -4.10 -23.76
C GLY A 346 7.24 -2.65 -23.25
N GLY A 347 8.33 -2.26 -22.59
CA GLY A 347 8.56 -0.88 -22.14
C GLY A 347 8.76 0.16 -23.26
N ASN A 348 8.91 -0.25 -24.52
CA ASN A 348 8.96 0.68 -25.65
C ASN A 348 7.58 1.33 -25.90
N VAL A 349 6.49 0.69 -25.49
CA VAL A 349 5.12 1.16 -25.70
C VAL A 349 4.58 1.78 -24.42
N PHE A 350 3.93 2.93 -24.53
CA PHE A 350 3.24 3.59 -23.43
C PHE A 350 1.72 3.50 -23.62
N SER A 351 1.04 3.09 -22.55
CA SER A 351 -0.41 3.01 -22.51
C SER A 351 -0.97 4.15 -21.65
N TRP A 352 -1.86 4.97 -22.22
CA TRP A 352 -2.46 6.13 -21.54
C TRP A 352 -3.97 5.92 -21.34
N PRO A 353 -4.38 5.30 -20.24
CA PRO A 353 -5.79 4.98 -19.94
C PRO A 353 -6.50 6.18 -19.28
N VAL A 354 -6.72 7.27 -20.02
CA VAL A 354 -7.23 8.55 -19.46
C VAL A 354 -8.56 8.37 -18.72
N VAL A 355 -9.49 7.62 -19.30
CA VAL A 355 -10.86 7.49 -18.79
C VAL A 355 -11.01 6.28 -17.86
N SER A 356 -10.37 5.17 -18.21
CA SER A 356 -10.48 3.90 -17.48
C SER A 356 -9.61 3.82 -16.21
N THR A 357 -8.68 4.79 -16.02
CA THR A 357 -7.84 4.77 -14.82
C THR A 357 -8.63 5.03 -13.55
N GLY A 358 -8.27 4.33 -12.48
CA GLY A 358 -8.87 4.51 -11.16
C GLY A 358 -8.89 5.96 -10.68
N GLY A 359 -7.87 6.76 -11.03
CA GLY A 359 -7.82 8.18 -10.67
C GLY A 359 -8.93 9.03 -11.26
N THR A 360 -9.32 8.76 -12.51
CA THR A 360 -10.44 9.46 -13.16
C THR A 360 -11.78 9.02 -12.58
N LEU A 361 -11.93 7.75 -12.23
CA LEU A 361 -13.12 7.26 -11.54
C LEU A 361 -13.26 7.89 -10.14
N VAL A 362 -12.15 8.04 -9.41
CA VAL A 362 -12.14 8.73 -8.11
C VAL A 362 -12.42 10.23 -8.27
N LEU A 363 -11.91 10.87 -9.32
CA LEU A 363 -12.25 12.27 -9.63
C LEU A 363 -13.76 12.44 -9.84
N LEU A 364 -14.38 11.54 -10.59
CA LEU A 364 -15.84 11.53 -10.79
C LEU A 364 -16.57 11.34 -9.47
N ALA A 365 -16.15 10.39 -8.65
CA ALA A 365 -16.69 10.17 -7.31
C ALA A 365 -16.55 11.42 -6.43
N GLY A 366 -15.41 12.12 -6.51
CA GLY A 366 -15.15 13.36 -5.78
C GLY A 366 -16.04 14.51 -6.19
N ILE A 367 -16.32 14.67 -7.50
CA ILE A 367 -17.25 15.68 -8.01
C ILE A 367 -18.66 15.42 -7.48
N LEU A 368 -19.14 14.16 -7.54
CA LEU A 368 -20.44 13.77 -7.00
C LEU A 368 -20.48 13.92 -5.47
N THR A 369 -19.40 13.55 -4.79
CA THR A 369 -19.26 13.77 -3.34
C THR A 369 -19.42 15.24 -3.00
N ALA A 370 -18.71 16.15 -3.69
CA ALA A 370 -18.82 17.60 -3.46
C ALA A 370 -20.27 18.09 -3.55
N ALA A 371 -21.05 17.58 -4.50
CA ALA A 371 -22.47 17.92 -4.65
C ALA A 371 -23.29 17.38 -3.46
N VAL A 372 -23.07 16.14 -3.02
CA VAL A 372 -23.84 15.50 -1.92
C VAL A 372 -23.56 16.15 -0.57
N ILE A 373 -22.29 16.46 -0.27
CA ILE A 373 -21.89 17.11 1.00
C ILE A 373 -21.98 18.64 0.95
N GLY A 374 -22.45 19.22 -0.15
CA GLY A 374 -22.73 20.66 -0.28
C GLY A 374 -21.49 21.54 -0.45
N VAL A 375 -20.40 21.02 -1.03
CA VAL A 375 -19.18 21.79 -1.29
C VAL A 375 -19.31 22.57 -2.61
N HIS A 376 -19.18 23.90 -2.55
CA HIS A 376 -19.20 24.76 -3.73
C HIS A 376 -17.98 24.47 -4.64
N ALA A 377 -18.18 24.50 -5.96
CA ALA A 377 -17.14 24.17 -6.95
C ALA A 377 -15.81 24.94 -6.74
N ARG A 378 -15.87 26.25 -6.40
CA ARG A 378 -14.67 27.04 -6.08
C ARG A 378 -13.88 26.48 -4.90
N VAL A 379 -14.58 26.00 -3.88
CA VAL A 379 -13.96 25.39 -2.69
C VAL A 379 -13.37 24.04 -3.05
N ALA A 380 -14.10 23.21 -3.80
CA ALA A 380 -13.62 21.91 -4.25
C ALA A 380 -12.33 22.03 -5.08
N VAL A 381 -12.27 22.95 -6.05
CA VAL A 381 -11.06 23.22 -6.86
C VAL A 381 -9.93 23.76 -5.98
N ARG A 382 -10.21 24.66 -5.03
CA ARG A 382 -9.18 25.17 -4.11
C ARG A 382 -8.59 24.06 -3.25
N GLU A 383 -9.41 23.14 -2.74
CA GLU A 383 -8.94 21.98 -1.98
C GLU A 383 -8.14 21.01 -2.85
N TRP A 384 -8.52 20.84 -4.12
CA TRP A 384 -7.74 20.03 -5.07
C TRP A 384 -6.34 20.61 -5.29
N LEU A 385 -6.24 21.92 -5.57
CA LEU A 385 -4.94 22.60 -5.72
C LEU A 385 -4.12 22.54 -4.42
N ALA A 386 -4.76 22.72 -3.27
CA ALA A 386 -4.10 22.59 -1.97
C ALA A 386 -3.57 21.16 -1.74
N THR A 387 -4.31 20.13 -2.18
CA THR A 387 -3.87 18.73 -2.12
C THR A 387 -2.62 18.51 -2.98
N VAL A 388 -2.60 19.00 -4.21
CA VAL A 388 -1.40 18.92 -5.08
C VAL A 388 -0.21 19.63 -4.44
N HIS A 389 -0.41 20.82 -3.88
CA HIS A 389 0.67 21.56 -3.21
C HIS A 389 1.22 20.83 -1.98
N GLU A 390 0.35 20.23 -1.17
CA GLU A 390 0.76 19.44 0.00
C GLU A 390 1.56 18.21 -0.41
N LEU A 391 1.12 17.53 -1.47
CA LEU A 391 1.78 16.33 -1.98
C LEU A 391 3.05 16.60 -2.80
N ARG A 392 3.48 17.85 -3.02
CA ARG A 392 4.61 18.18 -3.93
C ARG A 392 5.89 17.34 -3.70
N PHE A 393 6.23 17.07 -2.44
CA PHE A 393 7.40 16.25 -2.12
C PHE A 393 7.14 14.75 -2.30
N ALA A 394 5.92 14.29 -2.03
CA ALA A 394 5.51 12.92 -2.35
C ALA A 394 5.48 12.71 -3.87
N ILE A 395 4.98 13.69 -4.63
CA ILE A 395 5.00 13.69 -6.09
C ILE A 395 6.44 13.56 -6.59
N LEU A 396 7.35 14.38 -6.09
CA LEU A 396 8.77 14.32 -6.49
C LEU A 396 9.41 12.97 -6.11
N THR A 397 9.05 12.40 -4.96
CA THR A 397 9.55 11.08 -4.54
C THR A 397 9.07 9.99 -5.48
N VAL A 398 7.75 9.89 -5.70
CA VAL A 398 7.17 8.82 -6.53
C VAL A 398 7.66 8.91 -7.98
N THR A 399 7.69 10.12 -8.55
CA THR A 399 8.18 10.31 -9.93
C THR A 399 9.65 9.98 -10.07
N SER A 400 10.52 10.36 -9.12
CA SER A 400 11.95 10.03 -9.18
C SER A 400 12.23 8.54 -8.98
N VAL A 401 11.48 7.86 -8.09
CA VAL A 401 11.63 6.41 -7.86
C VAL A 401 11.14 5.60 -9.06
N LEU A 402 10.03 6.01 -9.69
CA LEU A 402 9.54 5.36 -10.90
C LEU A 402 10.44 5.64 -12.12
N ALA A 403 10.97 6.86 -12.24
CA ALA A 403 11.98 7.15 -13.26
C ALA A 403 13.22 6.26 -13.09
N LEU A 404 13.71 6.09 -11.85
CA LEU A 404 14.81 5.19 -11.53
C LEU A 404 14.48 3.75 -11.92
N ALA A 405 13.28 3.25 -11.54
CA ALA A 405 12.86 1.89 -11.86
C ALA A 405 12.81 1.63 -13.38
N TYR A 406 12.27 2.59 -14.15
CA TYR A 406 12.23 2.48 -15.62
C TYR A 406 13.62 2.51 -16.25
N VAL A 407 14.53 3.36 -15.77
CA VAL A 407 15.94 3.35 -16.22
C VAL A 407 16.57 1.99 -15.94
N MET A 408 16.42 1.45 -14.73
CA MET A 408 16.99 0.14 -14.38
C MET A 408 16.39 -1.00 -15.20
N ASN A 409 15.08 -0.98 -15.45
CA ASN A 409 14.40 -2.02 -16.22
C ASN A 409 14.83 -1.99 -17.70
N LEU A 410 14.83 -0.80 -18.31
CA LEU A 410 15.10 -0.66 -19.74
C LEU A 410 16.60 -0.74 -20.09
N SER A 411 17.49 -0.46 -19.14
CA SER A 411 18.93 -0.66 -19.32
C SER A 411 19.42 -2.09 -19.10
N GLY A 412 18.58 -2.99 -18.54
CA GLY A 412 18.97 -4.36 -18.19
C GLY A 412 19.51 -4.53 -16.77
N GLN A 413 19.70 -3.44 -15.99
CA GLN A 413 20.20 -3.51 -14.62
C GLN A 413 19.34 -4.42 -13.74
N ALA A 414 18.00 -4.27 -13.80
CA ALA A 414 17.07 -5.10 -13.02
C ALA A 414 17.14 -6.57 -13.44
N ALA A 415 17.26 -6.85 -14.74
CA ALA A 415 17.42 -8.20 -15.27
C ALA A 415 18.73 -8.84 -14.78
N THR A 416 19.86 -8.13 -14.84
CA THR A 416 21.15 -8.62 -14.35
C THR A 416 21.09 -9.02 -12.86
N ILE A 417 20.50 -8.17 -12.02
CA ILE A 417 20.34 -8.48 -10.59
C ILE A 417 19.42 -9.69 -10.41
N GLY A 418 18.31 -9.74 -11.16
CA GLY A 418 17.37 -10.85 -11.13
C GLY A 418 18.02 -12.19 -11.47
N HIS A 419 18.81 -12.26 -12.55
CA HIS A 419 19.60 -13.43 -12.94
C HIS A 419 20.58 -13.85 -11.84
N PHE A 420 21.30 -12.89 -11.25
CA PHE A 420 22.24 -13.18 -10.17
C PHE A 420 21.55 -13.76 -8.93
N VAL A 421 20.43 -13.16 -8.52
CA VAL A 421 19.66 -13.58 -7.34
C VAL A 421 18.95 -14.92 -7.58
N ALA A 422 18.62 -15.25 -8.85
CA ALA A 422 18.01 -16.52 -9.23
C ALA A 422 18.88 -17.75 -8.85
N ALA A 423 20.18 -17.57 -8.64
CA ALA A 423 21.05 -18.63 -8.11
C ALA A 423 20.60 -19.18 -6.73
N ALA A 424 19.78 -18.44 -5.98
CA ALA A 424 19.16 -18.92 -4.74
C ALA A 424 18.07 -19.98 -4.99
N GLY A 425 17.63 -20.19 -6.24
CA GLY A 425 16.67 -21.21 -6.63
C GLY A 425 15.36 -21.14 -5.84
N ALA A 426 14.86 -22.29 -5.37
CA ALA A 426 13.62 -22.36 -4.58
C ALA A 426 13.66 -21.53 -3.27
N GLY A 427 14.84 -21.19 -2.76
CA GLY A 427 14.99 -20.30 -1.59
C GLY A 427 14.43 -18.89 -1.82
N LEU A 428 14.26 -18.47 -3.08
CA LEU A 428 13.61 -17.20 -3.41
C LEU A 428 12.19 -17.08 -2.91
N ALA A 429 11.44 -18.18 -2.87
CA ALA A 429 10.09 -18.15 -2.30
C ALA A 429 10.07 -17.68 -0.84
N PHE A 430 11.12 -17.99 -0.07
CA PHE A 430 11.28 -17.48 1.30
C PHE A 430 11.85 -16.06 1.33
N LEU A 431 12.81 -15.74 0.48
CA LEU A 431 13.53 -14.47 0.48
C LEU A 431 12.74 -13.32 -0.13
N SER A 432 11.81 -13.61 -1.04
CA SER A 432 11.02 -12.59 -1.75
C SER A 432 10.19 -11.69 -0.80
N PRO A 433 9.42 -12.21 0.16
CA PRO A 433 8.75 -11.35 1.15
C PRO A 433 9.73 -10.55 2.01
N VAL A 434 10.91 -11.10 2.32
CA VAL A 434 11.95 -10.41 3.11
C VAL A 434 12.49 -9.21 2.34
N LEU A 435 12.70 -9.33 1.03
CA LEU A 435 13.15 -8.23 0.18
C LEU A 435 12.12 -7.10 0.13
N GLY A 436 10.83 -7.43 -0.06
CA GLY A 436 9.75 -6.47 0.00
C GLY A 436 9.64 -5.78 1.37
N TRP A 437 9.68 -6.57 2.45
CA TRP A 437 9.70 -6.08 3.83
C TRP A 437 10.82 -5.08 4.07
N PHE A 438 12.04 -5.42 3.67
CA PHE A 438 13.20 -4.53 3.80
C PHE A 438 13.03 -3.25 2.99
N GLY A 439 12.56 -3.36 1.76
CA GLY A 439 12.29 -2.21 0.89
C GLY A 439 11.32 -1.21 1.52
N VAL A 440 10.22 -1.68 2.09
CA VAL A 440 9.24 -0.83 2.76
C VAL A 440 9.72 -0.37 4.14
N ALA A 441 10.42 -1.21 4.90
CA ALA A 441 10.98 -0.83 6.18
C ALA A 441 11.91 0.39 6.05
N VAL A 442 12.66 0.49 4.93
CA VAL A 442 13.56 1.61 4.66
C VAL A 442 12.84 2.79 4.02
N SER A 443 11.99 2.55 3.00
CA SER A 443 11.34 3.61 2.23
C SER A 443 10.07 4.17 2.87
N GLY A 444 9.39 3.38 3.70
CA GLY A 444 8.08 3.70 4.27
C GLY A 444 6.89 3.56 3.30
N SER A 445 7.13 3.10 2.07
CA SER A 445 6.15 3.07 0.99
C SER A 445 6.18 1.76 0.22
N ASP A 446 5.06 1.01 0.26
CA ASP A 446 4.92 -0.23 -0.51
C ASP A 446 4.93 0.05 -2.03
N THR A 447 4.34 1.15 -2.47
CA THR A 447 4.42 1.62 -3.87
C THR A 447 5.86 1.79 -4.33
N SER A 448 6.70 2.43 -3.51
CA SER A 448 8.12 2.64 -3.84
C SER A 448 8.91 1.34 -3.84
N ALA A 449 8.68 0.45 -2.88
CA ALA A 449 9.34 -0.86 -2.84
C ALA A 449 8.93 -1.73 -4.03
N ASN A 450 7.66 -1.73 -4.41
CA ASN A 450 7.16 -2.42 -5.59
C ASN A 450 7.78 -1.87 -6.89
N ALA A 451 7.95 -0.56 -6.99
CA ALA A 451 8.63 0.06 -8.12
C ALA A 451 10.10 -0.36 -8.23
N LEU A 452 10.80 -0.41 -7.09
CA LEU A 452 12.24 -0.73 -7.05
C LEU A 452 12.54 -2.21 -7.29
N PHE A 453 11.73 -3.10 -6.72
CA PHE A 453 12.05 -4.53 -6.67
C PHE A 453 11.14 -5.40 -7.55
N GLY A 454 9.99 -4.90 -8.01
CA GLY A 454 9.01 -5.70 -8.75
C GLY A 454 9.59 -6.40 -9.98
N ALA A 455 10.26 -5.66 -10.86
CA ALA A 455 10.85 -6.24 -12.07
C ALA A 455 11.97 -7.24 -11.76
N LEU A 456 12.82 -6.94 -10.76
CA LEU A 456 13.85 -7.85 -10.27
C LEU A 456 13.22 -9.18 -9.79
N GLN A 457 12.15 -9.13 -9.02
CA GLN A 457 11.43 -10.30 -8.52
C GLN A 457 10.88 -11.17 -9.66
N VAL A 458 10.30 -10.53 -10.68
CA VAL A 458 9.76 -11.23 -11.85
C VAL A 458 10.88 -11.91 -12.65
N THR A 459 12.00 -11.23 -12.87
CA THR A 459 13.16 -11.83 -13.56
C THR A 459 13.70 -13.02 -12.76
N ALA A 460 13.93 -12.85 -11.46
CA ALA A 460 14.41 -13.92 -10.59
C ALA A 460 13.45 -15.13 -10.56
N ALA A 461 12.13 -14.88 -10.59
CA ALA A 461 11.12 -15.93 -10.64
C ALA A 461 11.23 -16.76 -11.92
N ARG A 462 11.27 -16.10 -13.08
CA ARG A 462 11.38 -16.76 -14.39
C ARG A 462 12.63 -17.64 -14.48
N GLU A 463 13.77 -17.13 -14.04
CA GLU A 463 15.05 -17.84 -14.08
C GLU A 463 15.12 -19.02 -13.10
N SER A 464 14.42 -18.93 -11.97
CA SER A 464 14.39 -20.01 -10.96
C SER A 464 13.24 -21.01 -11.15
N GLY A 465 12.41 -20.84 -12.19
CA GLY A 465 11.26 -21.69 -12.46
C GLY A 465 10.09 -21.49 -11.49
N LEU A 466 10.04 -20.35 -10.79
CA LEU A 466 8.93 -19.95 -9.94
C LEU A 466 7.93 -19.09 -10.70
N SER A 467 6.67 -18.98 -10.20
CA SER A 467 5.68 -18.06 -10.79
C SER A 467 6.11 -16.60 -10.63
N PRO A 468 6.16 -15.81 -11.71
CA PRO A 468 6.42 -14.39 -11.67
C PRO A 468 5.41 -13.62 -10.80
N GLU A 469 4.12 -14.00 -10.88
CA GLU A 469 3.04 -13.40 -10.09
C GLU A 469 3.23 -13.68 -8.60
N LEU A 470 3.72 -14.88 -8.25
CA LEU A 470 3.99 -15.27 -6.87
C LEU A 470 5.05 -14.37 -6.24
N LEU A 471 6.22 -14.23 -6.87
CA LEU A 471 7.31 -13.44 -6.30
C LEU A 471 7.01 -11.94 -6.35
N ALA A 472 6.35 -11.46 -7.40
CA ALA A 472 5.88 -10.08 -7.46
C ALA A 472 4.90 -9.77 -6.31
N ALA A 473 3.89 -10.61 -6.12
CA ALA A 473 2.92 -10.46 -5.03
C ALA A 473 3.58 -10.57 -3.65
N ALA A 474 4.53 -11.50 -3.49
CA ALA A 474 5.30 -11.68 -2.26
C ALA A 474 6.11 -10.44 -1.88
N ASN A 475 6.60 -9.67 -2.86
CA ASN A 475 7.26 -8.39 -2.62
C ASN A 475 6.31 -7.40 -1.91
N SER A 476 5.10 -7.20 -2.43
CA SER A 476 4.10 -6.32 -1.83
C SER A 476 3.58 -6.87 -0.49
N SER A 477 3.21 -8.14 -0.43
CA SER A 477 2.67 -8.77 0.79
C SER A 477 3.69 -8.87 1.92
N GLY A 478 4.98 -9.01 1.60
CA GLY A 478 6.07 -8.86 2.57
C GLY A 478 6.26 -7.40 2.95
N GLY A 479 6.18 -6.51 1.98
CA GLY A 479 6.33 -5.07 2.13
C GLY A 479 5.38 -4.47 3.16
N VAL A 480 4.11 -4.86 3.18
CA VAL A 480 3.12 -4.34 4.13
C VAL A 480 3.55 -4.48 5.59
N LEU A 481 4.32 -5.53 5.89
CA LEU A 481 4.83 -5.81 7.24
C LEU A 481 6.03 -4.93 7.63
N GLY A 482 6.77 -4.44 6.64
CA GLY A 482 7.85 -3.48 6.84
C GLY A 482 7.35 -2.07 7.18
N LYS A 483 6.13 -1.72 6.77
CA LYS A 483 5.57 -0.38 6.98
C LYS A 483 5.49 0.00 8.46
N MET A 484 5.12 -0.92 9.35
CA MET A 484 4.98 -0.63 10.79
C MET A 484 6.30 -0.26 11.48
N ILE A 485 7.44 -0.67 10.93
CA ILE A 485 8.77 -0.38 11.49
C ILE A 485 9.52 0.73 10.74
N SER A 486 8.93 1.25 9.67
CA SER A 486 9.59 2.30 8.88
C SER A 486 9.76 3.58 9.70
N PRO A 487 10.91 4.28 9.58
CA PRO A 487 11.15 5.54 10.27
C PRO A 487 10.04 6.57 10.03
N GLN A 488 9.49 6.62 8.81
CA GLN A 488 8.41 7.52 8.45
C GLN A 488 7.16 7.27 9.30
N ASN A 489 6.68 6.03 9.37
CA ASN A 489 5.45 5.71 10.11
C ASN A 489 5.65 5.77 11.62
N LEU A 490 6.84 5.39 12.12
CA LEU A 490 7.19 5.56 13.54
C LEU A 490 7.18 7.04 13.95
N THR A 491 7.76 7.92 13.13
CA THR A 491 7.75 9.37 13.39
C THR A 491 6.34 9.95 13.37
N ILE A 492 5.52 9.55 12.38
CA ILE A 492 4.12 9.98 12.27
C ILE A 492 3.31 9.50 13.50
N ALA A 493 3.45 8.24 13.88
CA ALA A 493 2.77 7.69 15.05
C ALA A 493 3.19 8.39 16.35
N CYS A 494 4.50 8.62 16.56
CA CYS A 494 5.02 9.35 17.71
C CYS A 494 4.50 10.78 17.77
N ALA A 495 4.56 11.51 16.66
CA ALA A 495 4.09 12.89 16.59
C ALA A 495 2.60 13.00 16.89
N ALA A 496 1.78 12.08 16.35
CA ALA A 496 0.33 12.05 16.53
C ALA A 496 -0.10 11.92 18.00
N VAL A 497 0.66 11.15 18.80
CA VAL A 497 0.32 10.90 20.22
C VAL A 497 1.20 11.69 21.21
N GLY A 498 1.93 12.69 20.74
CA GLY A 498 2.76 13.55 21.60
C GLY A 498 4.04 12.88 22.14
N LEU A 499 4.55 11.87 21.47
CA LEU A 499 5.77 11.12 21.83
C LEU A 499 6.94 11.37 20.87
N ALA A 500 7.01 12.56 20.25
CA ALA A 500 8.09 12.90 19.32
C ALA A 500 9.47 12.67 19.97
N GLY A 501 10.39 12.00 19.24
CA GLY A 501 11.72 11.62 19.74
C GLY A 501 11.77 10.25 20.45
N ARG A 502 10.64 9.53 20.57
CA ARG A 502 10.57 8.20 21.19
C ARG A 502 10.30 7.09 20.18
N GLU A 503 10.67 7.29 18.92
CA GLU A 503 10.47 6.34 17.82
C GLU A 503 11.14 4.98 18.11
N GLY A 504 12.29 5.00 18.81
CA GLY A 504 12.99 3.79 19.22
C GLY A 504 12.20 2.93 20.21
N ASP A 505 11.37 3.53 21.07
CA ASP A 505 10.52 2.80 22.01
C ASP A 505 9.38 2.09 21.25
N LEU A 506 8.77 2.77 20.27
CA LEU A 506 7.78 2.15 19.41
C LEU A 506 8.38 1.04 18.56
N LEU A 507 9.54 1.28 17.94
CA LEU A 507 10.24 0.28 17.13
C LEU A 507 10.44 -1.03 17.92
N ARG A 508 10.96 -0.95 19.15
CA ARG A 508 11.18 -2.14 19.99
C ARG A 508 9.90 -2.92 20.26
N LYS A 509 8.75 -2.25 20.35
CA LYS A 509 7.45 -2.88 20.61
C LYS A 509 6.81 -3.48 19.38
N VAL A 510 6.98 -2.88 18.20
CA VAL A 510 6.35 -3.37 16.95
C VAL A 510 7.24 -4.34 16.17
N LEU A 511 8.57 -4.27 16.32
CA LEU A 511 9.52 -5.14 15.59
C LEU A 511 9.26 -6.64 15.77
N PRO A 512 9.00 -7.18 16.98
CA PRO A 512 8.69 -8.60 17.13
C PRO A 512 7.45 -9.03 16.34
N TRP A 513 6.43 -8.18 16.26
CA TRP A 513 5.21 -8.45 15.49
C TRP A 513 5.48 -8.38 13.98
N SER A 514 6.26 -7.39 13.53
CA SER A 514 6.70 -7.29 12.14
C SER A 514 7.44 -8.54 11.69
N LEU A 515 8.43 -9.01 12.48
CA LEU A 515 9.20 -10.19 12.16
C LEU A 515 8.38 -11.48 12.26
N GLY A 516 7.50 -11.59 13.28
CA GLY A 516 6.63 -12.76 13.44
C GLY A 516 5.65 -12.91 12.28
N LEU A 517 5.00 -11.82 11.87
CA LEU A 517 4.08 -11.82 10.72
C LEU A 517 4.84 -12.01 9.39
N LEU A 518 6.07 -11.47 9.26
CA LEU A 518 6.93 -11.72 8.11
C LEU A 518 7.27 -13.20 7.96
N LEU A 519 7.62 -13.87 9.06
CA LEU A 519 7.87 -15.31 9.02
C LEU A 519 6.63 -16.09 8.55
N VAL A 520 5.45 -15.72 9.04
CA VAL A 520 4.18 -16.31 8.57
C VAL A 520 4.01 -16.09 7.07
N MET A 521 4.26 -14.87 6.56
CA MET A 521 4.17 -14.57 5.13
C MET A 521 5.20 -15.38 4.32
N CYS A 522 6.44 -15.49 4.77
CA CYS A 522 7.45 -16.32 4.11
C CYS A 522 7.00 -17.79 4.00
N LEU A 523 6.40 -18.34 5.07
CA LEU A 523 5.88 -19.72 5.05
C LEU A 523 4.68 -19.88 4.09
N ILE A 524 3.80 -18.88 4.00
CA ILE A 524 2.68 -18.87 3.04
C ILE A 524 3.24 -18.90 1.62
N VAL A 525 4.20 -18.03 1.28
CA VAL A 525 4.78 -17.95 -0.07
C VAL A 525 5.55 -19.22 -0.42
N VAL A 526 6.31 -19.80 0.51
CA VAL A 526 6.92 -21.13 0.34
C VAL A 526 5.84 -22.20 0.12
N GLY A 527 4.76 -22.19 0.89
CA GLY A 527 3.65 -23.09 0.67
C GLY A 527 3.05 -22.94 -0.72
N GLN A 528 2.85 -21.71 -1.20
CA GLN A 528 2.33 -21.39 -2.54
C GLN A 528 3.28 -21.80 -3.68
N SER A 529 4.59 -21.80 -3.44
CA SER A 529 5.59 -22.30 -4.42
C SER A 529 5.63 -23.83 -4.52
N THR A 530 4.87 -24.54 -3.67
CA THR A 530 4.78 -26.00 -3.63
C THR A 530 3.35 -26.46 -3.91
N PRO A 531 3.11 -27.77 -4.18
CA PRO A 531 1.76 -28.31 -4.36
C PRO A 531 0.84 -28.10 -3.14
N VAL A 532 1.39 -27.81 -1.94
CA VAL A 532 0.60 -27.65 -0.71
C VAL A 532 -0.38 -26.50 -0.79
N LEU A 533 0.07 -25.32 -1.23
CA LEU A 533 -0.75 -24.13 -1.43
C LEU A 533 -0.69 -23.62 -2.88
N GLY A 534 -0.09 -24.38 -3.81
CA GLY A 534 0.01 -24.00 -5.22
C GLY A 534 -1.36 -23.77 -5.89
N TRP A 535 -2.40 -24.42 -5.39
CA TRP A 535 -3.80 -24.17 -5.82
C TRP A 535 -4.29 -22.75 -5.55
N MET A 536 -3.61 -22.00 -4.69
CA MET A 536 -3.91 -20.58 -4.44
C MET A 536 -3.35 -19.65 -5.53
N LEU A 537 -2.55 -20.14 -6.47
CA LEU A 537 -2.10 -19.35 -7.62
C LEU A 537 -3.17 -19.39 -8.72
N PRO A 538 -3.30 -18.32 -9.55
CA PRO A 538 -4.30 -18.26 -10.61
C PRO A 538 -4.04 -19.28 -11.72
#